data_dc07e386581247251ef10eed691ee29e
#
_entry.id   dc07e386581247251ef10eed691ee29e
#
_cell.length_a   1.000
_cell.length_b   1.000
_cell.length_c   1.000
_cell.angle_alpha   90.00
_cell.angle_beta   90.00
_cell.angle_gamma   90.00
#
_symmetry.space_group_name_H-M   'P 1'
#
loop_
_entity.id
_entity.type
_entity.pdbx_description
1 polymer ?
#
loop_
_entity_poly.entity_id
_entity_poly.type
_entity_poly.pdbx_seq_one_letter_code
_entity_poly.pdbx_strand_id
1 'polypeptide(L)'
;FGYNNMAILVRAIFQTREFEERFLKIGIPYRIIGGIKFYERAEIKDCIGYLRIVNQQKDDLAFERIVNVPKRSIGSTTLREISEYGKNNNLSLIESSKKLLEINKIKPKTKIGLNSILGLIDKWKIDIKKNTNHVKLLQIILDESGYSQMLKNKKDLENESKLENIKELLIAMKEFDNLESFLEHVALATSLDQDWESEKVNLMT
;
A
#
# COMPACT_ATOMS: atom_id res chain seq x y z
N PHE A 1 11.33 14.30 -32.89
CA PHE A 1 12.13 13.63 -31.85
C PHE A 1 11.26 12.54 -31.23
N GLY A 2 11.79 11.31 -31.12
CA GLY A 2 11.12 10.21 -30.45
C GLY A 2 11.18 10.36 -28.92
N TYR A 3 10.29 9.70 -28.20
CA TYR A 3 10.21 9.77 -26.74
C TYR A 3 11.51 9.34 -26.04
N ASN A 4 12.28 8.42 -26.62
CA ASN A 4 13.57 8.00 -26.07
C ASN A 4 14.62 9.13 -25.99
N ASN A 5 14.44 10.19 -26.80
CA ASN A 5 15.33 11.35 -26.85
C ASN A 5 14.88 12.46 -25.87
N MET A 6 13.82 12.23 -25.08
CA MET A 6 13.28 13.18 -24.12
C MET A 6 13.62 12.75 -22.70
N ALA A 7 14.02 13.71 -21.88
CA ALA A 7 14.28 13.50 -20.47
C ALA A 7 13.73 14.66 -19.64
N ILE A 8 13.12 14.35 -18.51
CA ILE A 8 12.71 15.31 -17.50
C ILE A 8 13.54 15.04 -16.25
N LEU A 9 14.27 16.10 -15.83
CA LEU A 9 15.06 16.05 -14.61
C LEU A 9 14.26 16.67 -13.46
N VAL A 10 14.18 15.93 -12.34
CA VAL A 10 13.58 16.41 -11.10
C VAL A 10 14.63 16.43 -10.01
N ARG A 11 14.47 17.31 -9.02
CA ARG A 11 15.43 17.41 -7.92
C ARG A 11 15.31 16.27 -6.91
N ALA A 12 14.10 15.74 -6.73
CA ALA A 12 13.82 14.65 -5.78
C ALA A 12 12.81 13.67 -6.38
N ILE A 13 12.97 12.39 -6.05
CA ILE A 13 12.20 11.31 -6.66
C ILE A 13 10.68 11.43 -6.41
N PHE A 14 10.23 12.02 -5.29
CA PHE A 14 8.80 12.20 -5.03
C PHE A 14 8.12 13.13 -6.06
N GLN A 15 8.87 14.06 -6.66
CA GLN A 15 8.37 14.99 -7.67
C GLN A 15 8.00 14.31 -9.00
N THR A 16 8.43 13.06 -9.22
CA THR A 16 8.08 12.34 -10.45
C THR A 16 6.58 12.02 -10.52
N ARG A 17 5.87 11.94 -9.38
CA ARG A 17 4.46 11.56 -9.32
C ARG A 17 3.58 12.39 -10.27
N GLU A 18 3.70 13.71 -10.27
CA GLU A 18 2.86 14.57 -11.11
C GLU A 18 3.07 14.31 -12.60
N PHE A 19 4.32 14.05 -13.01
CA PHE A 19 4.65 13.68 -14.39
C PHE A 19 4.10 12.29 -14.72
N GLU A 20 4.28 11.32 -13.82
CA GLU A 20 3.77 9.96 -13.98
C GLU A 20 2.25 9.98 -14.15
N GLU A 21 1.51 10.68 -13.28
CA GLU A 21 0.06 10.86 -13.37
C GLU A 21 -0.36 11.51 -14.68
N ARG A 22 0.34 12.56 -15.10
CA ARG A 22 0.03 13.23 -16.35
C ARG A 22 0.26 12.34 -17.55
N PHE A 23 1.36 11.61 -17.57
CA PHE A 23 1.69 10.68 -18.64
C PHE A 23 0.69 9.53 -18.73
N LEU A 24 0.26 8.99 -17.59
CA LEU A 24 -0.81 7.99 -17.55
C LEU A 24 -2.12 8.53 -18.15
N LYS A 25 -2.53 9.74 -17.76
CA LYS A 25 -3.77 10.37 -18.26
C LYS A 25 -3.77 10.60 -19.78
N ILE A 26 -2.63 10.93 -20.37
CA ILE A 26 -2.52 11.24 -21.83
C ILE A 26 -1.91 10.10 -22.65
N GLY A 27 -1.63 8.95 -22.02
CA GLY A 27 -1.11 7.77 -22.70
C GLY A 27 0.34 7.89 -23.20
N ILE A 28 1.17 8.73 -22.56
CA ILE A 28 2.60 8.82 -22.90
C ILE A 28 3.39 7.76 -22.13
N PRO A 29 4.09 6.84 -22.84
CA PRO A 29 4.94 5.86 -22.19
C PRO A 29 6.17 6.52 -21.54
N TYR A 30 6.49 6.13 -20.32
CA TYR A 30 7.62 6.69 -19.57
C TYR A 30 8.35 5.61 -18.77
N ARG A 31 9.58 5.94 -18.34
CA ARG A 31 10.37 5.14 -17.41
C ARG A 31 11.09 6.02 -16.40
N ILE A 32 11.30 5.47 -15.20
CA ILE A 32 12.09 6.11 -14.15
C ILE A 32 13.53 5.61 -14.23
N ILE A 33 14.48 6.50 -14.41
CA ILE A 33 15.90 6.17 -14.40
C ILE A 33 16.45 6.37 -12.98
N GLY A 34 17.01 5.30 -12.43
CA GLY A 34 17.55 5.32 -11.06
C GLY A 34 16.53 5.23 -9.94
N GLY A 35 15.29 4.89 -10.26
CA GLY A 35 14.20 4.78 -9.28
C GLY A 35 13.13 3.78 -9.68
N ILE A 36 12.02 3.82 -8.93
CA ILE A 36 10.85 2.96 -9.09
C ILE A 36 9.63 3.86 -9.30
N LYS A 37 8.68 3.45 -10.15
CA LYS A 37 7.41 4.15 -10.37
C LYS A 37 6.68 4.41 -9.06
N PHE A 38 5.94 5.50 -8.98
CA PHE A 38 5.33 5.98 -7.74
C PHE A 38 4.50 4.91 -7.03
N TYR A 39 3.55 4.29 -7.73
CA TYR A 39 2.67 3.28 -7.14
C TYR A 39 3.36 1.93 -6.86
N GLU A 40 4.61 1.77 -7.30
CA GLU A 40 5.39 0.56 -7.05
C GLU A 40 6.33 0.66 -5.85
N ARG A 41 6.53 1.87 -5.30
CA ARG A 41 7.36 2.11 -4.11
C ARG A 41 6.82 1.33 -2.92
N ALA A 42 7.72 0.78 -2.10
CA ALA A 42 7.35 -0.10 -1.00
C ALA A 42 6.37 0.54 -0.01
N GLU A 43 6.64 1.78 0.41
CA GLU A 43 5.80 2.54 1.34
C GLU A 43 4.43 2.88 0.73
N ILE A 44 4.35 3.12 -0.58
CA ILE A 44 3.10 3.38 -1.29
C ILE A 44 2.27 2.09 -1.40
N LYS A 45 2.91 0.98 -1.77
CA LYS A 45 2.26 -0.34 -1.77
C LYS A 45 1.74 -0.73 -0.38
N ASP A 46 2.45 -0.34 0.70
CA ASP A 46 1.99 -0.58 2.07
C ASP A 46 0.73 0.23 2.38
N CYS A 47 0.72 1.53 2.06
CA CYS A 47 -0.46 2.39 2.21
C CYS A 47 -1.67 1.85 1.42
N ILE A 48 -1.45 1.47 0.15
CA ILE A 48 -2.48 0.87 -0.71
C ILE A 48 -2.96 -0.46 -0.12
N GLY A 49 -2.07 -1.30 0.40
CA GLY A 49 -2.42 -2.55 1.08
C GLY A 49 -3.35 -2.33 2.27
N TYR A 50 -3.08 -1.33 3.10
CA TYR A 50 -3.98 -0.94 4.19
C TYR A 50 -5.35 -0.48 3.68
N LEU A 51 -5.40 0.36 2.65
CA LEU A 51 -6.66 0.81 2.07
C LEU A 51 -7.46 -0.34 1.44
N ARG A 52 -6.80 -1.22 0.71
CA ARG A 52 -7.43 -2.39 0.07
C ARG A 52 -8.05 -3.33 1.09
N ILE A 53 -7.35 -3.66 2.17
CA ILE A 53 -7.88 -4.58 3.18
C ILE A 53 -9.08 -4.01 3.95
N VAL A 54 -9.13 -2.69 4.11
CA VAL A 54 -10.27 -2.02 4.74
C VAL A 54 -11.46 -1.94 3.78
N ASN A 55 -11.20 -1.74 2.49
CA ASN A 55 -12.22 -1.77 1.44
C ASN A 55 -12.78 -3.18 1.24
N GLN A 56 -11.89 -4.19 1.16
CA GLN A 56 -12.25 -5.59 0.92
C GLN A 56 -11.47 -6.54 1.84
N GLN A 57 -12.11 -7.03 2.90
CA GLN A 57 -11.48 -7.92 3.91
C GLN A 57 -11.09 -9.32 3.38
N LYS A 58 -11.47 -9.68 2.17
CA LYS A 58 -11.06 -10.94 1.51
C LYS A 58 -9.84 -10.77 0.62
N ASP A 59 -9.19 -9.61 0.65
CA ASP A 59 -7.95 -9.36 -0.08
C ASP A 59 -6.76 -9.92 0.67
N ASP A 60 -6.50 -11.20 0.46
CA ASP A 60 -5.44 -11.94 1.16
C ASP A 60 -4.04 -11.38 0.86
N LEU A 61 -3.79 -10.90 -0.37
CA LEU A 61 -2.52 -10.28 -0.74
C LEU A 61 -2.26 -8.98 0.01
N ALA A 62 -3.31 -8.16 0.15
CA ALA A 62 -3.23 -6.93 0.93
C ALA A 62 -3.00 -7.26 2.42
N PHE A 63 -3.67 -8.28 2.97
CA PHE A 63 -3.46 -8.71 4.35
C PHE A 63 -2.04 -9.21 4.60
N GLU A 64 -1.52 -10.12 3.78
CA GLU A 64 -0.14 -10.61 3.90
C GLU A 64 0.87 -9.47 3.91
N ARG A 65 0.65 -8.46 3.06
CA ARG A 65 1.53 -7.32 2.97
C ARG A 65 1.60 -6.51 4.25
N ILE A 66 0.44 -6.19 4.87
CA ILE A 66 0.39 -5.20 5.96
C ILE A 66 0.42 -5.83 7.37
N VAL A 67 0.09 -7.09 7.52
CA VAL A 67 -0.15 -7.71 8.82
C VAL A 67 1.04 -7.60 9.77
N ASN A 68 2.27 -7.63 9.25
CA ASN A 68 3.52 -7.50 10.03
C ASN A 68 4.33 -6.25 9.69
N VAL A 69 3.72 -5.25 9.11
CA VAL A 69 4.32 -3.94 8.80
C VAL A 69 3.45 -2.84 9.41
N PRO A 70 3.88 -2.22 10.51
CA PRO A 70 5.07 -2.44 11.37
C PRO A 70 5.14 -3.84 11.98
N LYS A 71 6.33 -4.22 12.48
CA LYS A 71 6.56 -5.56 13.08
C LYS A 71 5.63 -5.82 14.26
N ARG A 72 4.86 -6.94 14.19
CA ARG A 72 3.89 -7.39 15.20
C ARG A 72 4.14 -8.82 15.67
N SER A 73 5.36 -9.33 15.49
CA SER A 73 5.74 -10.73 15.80
C SER A 73 4.92 -11.77 15.00
N ILE A 74 4.44 -11.39 13.83
CA ILE A 74 3.71 -12.26 12.89
C ILE A 74 4.70 -12.61 11.78
N GLY A 75 5.36 -13.74 11.90
CA GLY A 75 6.36 -14.20 10.94
C GLY A 75 5.77 -15.09 9.84
N SER A 76 6.63 -15.43 8.86
CA SER A 76 6.25 -16.28 7.71
C SER A 76 5.67 -17.64 8.12
N THR A 77 6.18 -18.26 9.20
CA THR A 77 5.66 -19.53 9.72
C THR A 77 4.19 -19.39 10.13
N THR A 78 3.84 -18.32 10.89
CA THR A 78 2.46 -18.09 11.31
C THR A 78 1.56 -17.77 10.11
N LEU A 79 2.04 -16.98 9.15
CA LEU A 79 1.28 -16.69 7.94
C LEU A 79 1.00 -17.96 7.13
N ARG A 80 1.97 -18.85 7.04
CA ARG A 80 1.78 -20.14 6.38
C ARG A 80 0.72 -20.99 7.10
N GLU A 81 0.78 -21.10 8.43
CA GLU A 81 -0.23 -21.80 9.24
C GLU A 81 -1.65 -21.24 9.01
N ILE A 82 -1.79 -19.90 8.97
CA ILE A 82 -3.04 -19.22 8.68
C ILE A 82 -3.53 -19.55 7.26
N SER A 83 -2.64 -19.49 6.28
CA SER A 83 -2.94 -19.78 4.87
C SER A 83 -3.36 -21.23 4.65
N GLU A 84 -2.63 -22.19 5.25
CA GLU A 84 -2.98 -23.61 5.19
C GLU A 84 -4.36 -23.88 5.82
N TYR A 85 -4.64 -23.27 6.98
CA TYR A 85 -5.94 -23.36 7.61
C TYR A 85 -7.05 -22.78 6.73
N GLY A 86 -6.80 -21.62 6.11
CA GLY A 86 -7.75 -20.97 5.20
C GLY A 86 -8.07 -21.82 3.98
N LYS A 87 -7.06 -22.37 3.32
CA LYS A 87 -7.23 -23.28 2.17
C LYS A 87 -8.07 -24.51 2.52
N ASN A 88 -7.80 -25.13 3.67
CA ASN A 88 -8.51 -26.33 4.11
C ASN A 88 -9.98 -26.08 4.52
N ASN A 89 -10.33 -24.85 4.87
CA ASN A 89 -11.66 -24.47 5.34
C ASN A 89 -12.39 -23.47 4.41
N ASN A 90 -11.81 -23.14 3.27
CA ASN A 90 -12.32 -22.17 2.30
C ASN A 90 -12.61 -20.78 2.94
N LEU A 91 -11.64 -20.30 3.72
CA LEU A 91 -11.69 -19.03 4.45
C LEU A 91 -10.59 -18.08 3.96
N SER A 92 -10.85 -16.76 4.00
CA SER A 92 -9.84 -15.74 3.82
C SER A 92 -8.80 -15.75 4.96
N LEU A 93 -7.65 -15.09 4.76
CA LEU A 93 -6.61 -15.01 5.80
C LEU A 93 -7.11 -14.30 7.07
N ILE A 94 -7.96 -13.28 6.95
CA ILE A 94 -8.59 -12.61 8.10
C ILE A 94 -9.51 -13.56 8.85
N GLU A 95 -10.41 -14.26 8.15
CA GLU A 95 -11.33 -15.23 8.76
C GLU A 95 -10.57 -16.37 9.43
N SER A 96 -9.54 -16.91 8.75
CA SER A 96 -8.65 -17.92 9.28
C SER A 96 -7.91 -17.47 10.53
N SER A 97 -7.40 -16.23 10.52
CA SER A 97 -6.73 -15.64 11.66
C SER A 97 -7.66 -15.55 12.87
N LYS A 98 -8.89 -15.07 12.67
CA LYS A 98 -9.90 -15.01 13.74
C LYS A 98 -10.23 -16.38 14.29
N LYS A 99 -10.43 -17.39 13.43
CA LYS A 99 -10.71 -18.78 13.86
C LYS A 99 -9.55 -19.40 14.64
N LEU A 100 -8.31 -19.24 14.16
CA LEU A 100 -7.13 -19.78 14.86
C LEU A 100 -6.91 -19.11 16.22
N LEU A 101 -7.29 -17.84 16.38
CA LEU A 101 -7.28 -17.14 17.66
C LEU A 101 -8.35 -17.69 18.63
N GLU A 102 -9.57 -17.94 18.14
CA GLU A 102 -10.67 -18.52 18.92
C GLU A 102 -10.30 -19.90 19.49
N ILE A 103 -9.68 -20.77 18.69
CA ILE A 103 -9.26 -22.11 19.09
C ILE A 103 -7.88 -22.17 19.77
N ASN A 104 -7.29 -21.00 20.10
CA ASN A 104 -6.00 -20.86 20.79
C ASN A 104 -4.81 -21.60 20.13
N LYS A 105 -4.79 -21.72 18.81
CA LYS A 105 -3.68 -22.32 18.06
C LYS A 105 -2.55 -21.35 17.71
N ILE A 106 -2.65 -20.09 18.08
CA ILE A 106 -1.63 -19.05 17.83
C ILE A 106 -0.76 -18.86 19.07
N LYS A 107 0.56 -18.77 18.88
CA LYS A 107 1.53 -18.53 19.98
C LYS A 107 1.22 -17.23 20.72
N PRO A 108 1.40 -17.16 22.06
CA PRO A 108 0.99 -16.00 22.87
C PRO A 108 1.53 -14.66 22.37
N LYS A 109 2.82 -14.59 21.99
CA LYS A 109 3.44 -13.37 21.49
C LYS A 109 2.82 -12.87 20.17
N THR A 110 2.51 -13.79 19.26
CA THR A 110 1.89 -13.50 17.97
C THR A 110 0.41 -13.15 18.14
N LYS A 111 -0.27 -13.79 19.11
CA LYS A 111 -1.69 -13.55 19.44
C LYS A 111 -1.96 -12.08 19.75
N ILE A 112 -1.09 -11.42 20.52
CA ILE A 112 -1.24 -9.98 20.85
C ILE A 112 -1.20 -9.13 19.59
N GLY A 113 -0.18 -9.32 18.74
CA GLY A 113 -0.03 -8.55 17.50
C GLY A 113 -1.17 -8.79 16.51
N LEU A 114 -1.61 -10.05 16.38
CA LEU A 114 -2.69 -10.42 15.47
C LEU A 114 -4.04 -9.85 15.93
N ASN A 115 -4.38 -9.95 17.23
CA ASN A 115 -5.59 -9.33 17.78
C ASN A 115 -5.57 -7.82 17.59
N SER A 116 -4.44 -7.17 17.82
CA SER A 116 -4.31 -5.72 17.65
C SER A 116 -4.63 -5.29 16.22
N ILE A 117 -3.99 -5.91 15.22
CA ILE A 117 -4.22 -5.51 13.81
C ILE A 117 -5.63 -5.86 13.32
N LEU A 118 -6.18 -7.02 13.72
CA LEU A 118 -7.55 -7.39 13.34
C LEU A 118 -8.58 -6.43 13.94
N GLY A 119 -8.40 -6.03 15.21
CA GLY A 119 -9.26 -5.04 15.87
C GLY A 119 -9.20 -3.68 15.18
N LEU A 120 -8.01 -3.24 14.73
CA LEU A 120 -7.86 -2.00 13.97
C LEU A 120 -8.55 -2.09 12.59
N ILE A 121 -8.39 -3.19 11.87
CA ILE A 121 -9.06 -3.39 10.57
C ILE A 121 -10.59 -3.34 10.73
N ASP A 122 -11.13 -3.98 11.75
CA ASP A 122 -12.58 -3.96 12.02
C ASP A 122 -13.06 -2.55 12.38
N LYS A 123 -12.29 -1.77 13.15
CA LYS A 123 -12.55 -0.36 13.46
C LYS A 123 -12.57 0.50 12.18
N TRP A 124 -11.52 0.44 11.38
CA TRP A 124 -11.41 1.25 10.16
C TRP A 124 -12.51 0.94 9.15
N LYS A 125 -12.98 -0.32 9.08
CA LYS A 125 -14.15 -0.69 8.28
C LYS A 125 -15.44 0.02 8.74
N ILE A 126 -15.59 0.26 10.03
CA ILE A 126 -16.71 1.04 10.56
C ILE A 126 -16.57 2.51 10.15
N ASP A 127 -15.36 3.05 10.17
CA ASP A 127 -15.09 4.43 9.80
C ASP A 127 -15.39 4.71 8.32
N ILE A 128 -15.07 3.78 7.41
CA ILE A 128 -15.51 3.86 5.99
C ILE A 128 -17.04 3.93 5.90
N LYS A 129 -17.75 3.05 6.60
CA LYS A 129 -19.23 3.02 6.56
C LYS A 129 -19.87 4.29 7.07
N LYS A 130 -19.17 5.06 7.90
CA LYS A 130 -19.59 6.38 8.39
C LYS A 130 -19.26 7.53 7.42
N ASN A 131 -18.89 7.21 6.17
CA ASN A 131 -18.48 8.19 5.16
C ASN A 131 -17.27 9.05 5.58
N THR A 132 -16.35 8.49 6.35
CA THR A 132 -15.07 9.16 6.62
C THR A 132 -14.35 9.41 5.30
N ASN A 133 -13.92 10.66 5.08
CA ASN A 133 -13.13 11.00 3.89
C ASN A 133 -11.93 10.07 3.74
N HIS A 134 -11.71 9.51 2.55
CA HIS A 134 -10.70 8.47 2.30
C HIS A 134 -9.26 8.95 2.55
N VAL A 135 -8.95 10.24 2.34
CA VAL A 135 -7.65 10.83 2.66
C VAL A 135 -7.43 10.83 4.19
N LYS A 136 -8.45 11.28 4.93
CA LYS A 136 -8.42 11.27 6.41
C LYS A 136 -8.35 9.84 6.95
N LEU A 137 -9.03 8.91 6.31
CA LEU A 137 -8.97 7.49 6.67
C LEU A 137 -7.55 6.95 6.59
N LEU A 138 -6.81 7.21 5.49
CA LEU A 138 -5.41 6.79 5.39
C LEU A 138 -4.54 7.40 6.48
N GLN A 139 -4.73 8.68 6.81
CA GLN A 139 -3.99 9.33 7.91
C GLN A 139 -4.23 8.61 9.25
N ILE A 140 -5.49 8.32 9.57
CA ILE A 140 -5.89 7.56 10.78
C ILE A 140 -5.23 6.18 10.79
N ILE A 141 -5.30 5.45 9.67
CA ILE A 141 -4.68 4.13 9.52
C ILE A 141 -3.18 4.17 9.77
N LEU A 142 -2.47 5.11 9.17
CA LEU A 142 -1.01 5.23 9.31
C LEU A 142 -0.58 5.56 10.74
N ASP A 143 -1.36 6.37 11.45
CA ASP A 143 -1.07 6.73 12.83
C ASP A 143 -1.43 5.57 13.79
N GLU A 144 -2.63 5.01 13.70
CA GLU A 144 -3.09 3.95 14.60
C GLU A 144 -2.37 2.62 14.38
N SER A 145 -1.97 2.30 13.16
CA SER A 145 -1.16 1.12 12.87
C SER A 145 0.27 1.21 13.41
N GLY A 146 0.73 2.42 13.75
CA GLY A 146 2.11 2.74 14.11
C GLY A 146 3.05 2.88 12.90
N TYR A 147 2.52 2.93 11.67
CA TYR A 147 3.33 3.02 10.47
C TYR A 147 4.07 4.36 10.39
N SER A 148 3.38 5.47 10.62
CA SER A 148 3.99 6.81 10.70
C SER A 148 5.12 6.87 11.73
N GLN A 149 4.90 6.26 12.90
CA GLN A 149 5.90 6.23 13.97
C GLN A 149 7.10 5.36 13.61
N MET A 150 6.88 4.23 12.94
CA MET A 150 7.96 3.34 12.47
C MET A 150 8.93 4.09 11.53
N LEU A 151 8.42 4.89 10.60
CA LEU A 151 9.25 5.68 9.68
C LEU A 151 9.97 6.82 10.41
N LYS A 152 9.31 7.52 11.34
CA LYS A 152 9.89 8.63 12.11
C LYS A 152 10.97 8.17 13.09
N ASN A 153 10.92 6.94 13.58
CA ASN A 153 11.90 6.42 14.54
C ASN A 153 13.30 6.21 13.95
N LYS A 154 13.41 6.06 12.64
CA LYS A 154 14.70 5.99 11.94
C LYS A 154 14.89 7.31 11.20
N LYS A 155 15.73 8.16 11.77
CA LYS A 155 16.11 9.45 11.18
C LYS A 155 17.23 9.23 10.14
N ASP A 156 16.86 8.69 8.97
CA ASP A 156 17.73 8.55 7.82
C ASP A 156 17.06 9.15 6.58
N LEU A 157 17.86 9.48 5.57
CA LEU A 157 17.38 10.11 4.34
C LEU A 157 16.37 9.24 3.59
N GLU A 158 16.48 7.92 3.73
CA GLU A 158 15.54 6.98 3.10
C GLU A 158 14.14 7.10 3.69
N ASN A 159 14.03 7.14 5.03
CA ASN A 159 12.72 7.27 5.69
C ASN A 159 12.13 8.68 5.55
N GLU A 160 12.95 9.73 5.47
CA GLU A 160 12.49 11.07 5.10
C GLU A 160 11.86 11.08 3.70
N SER A 161 12.53 10.46 2.73
CA SER A 161 12.00 10.30 1.37
C SER A 161 10.67 9.51 1.34
N LYS A 162 10.56 8.43 2.13
CA LYS A 162 9.31 7.67 2.27
C LYS A 162 8.17 8.51 2.84
N LEU A 163 8.45 9.35 3.83
CA LEU A 163 7.45 10.26 4.39
C LEU A 163 6.98 11.30 3.37
N GLU A 164 7.88 11.84 2.54
CA GLU A 164 7.49 12.73 1.44
C GLU A 164 6.64 12.00 0.39
N ASN A 165 7.00 10.76 0.02
CA ASN A 165 6.20 9.94 -0.88
C ASN A 165 4.77 9.71 -0.33
N ILE A 166 4.61 9.49 0.98
CA ILE A 166 3.29 9.35 1.61
C ILE A 166 2.51 10.66 1.58
N LYS A 167 3.16 11.81 1.77
CA LYS A 167 2.50 13.12 1.60
C LYS A 167 1.99 13.31 0.18
N GLU A 168 2.80 12.96 -0.84
CA GLU A 168 2.38 12.99 -2.22
C GLU A 168 1.20 12.05 -2.50
N LEU A 169 1.17 10.86 -1.89
CA LEU A 169 0.02 9.96 -1.98
C LEU A 169 -1.26 10.60 -1.44
N LEU A 170 -1.18 11.26 -0.28
CA LEU A 170 -2.32 11.97 0.31
C LEU A 170 -2.79 13.13 -0.57
N ILE A 171 -1.88 13.79 -1.31
CA ILE A 171 -2.22 14.84 -2.28
C ILE A 171 -2.93 14.21 -3.47
N ALA A 172 -2.38 13.14 -4.05
CA ALA A 172 -2.99 12.42 -5.17
C ALA A 172 -4.41 11.93 -4.85
N MET A 173 -4.62 11.38 -3.67
CA MET A 173 -5.94 10.91 -3.23
C MET A 173 -7.02 11.99 -3.22
N LYS A 174 -6.66 13.26 -3.04
CA LYS A 174 -7.63 14.38 -3.05
C LYS A 174 -8.26 14.62 -4.44
N GLU A 175 -7.65 14.12 -5.50
CA GLU A 175 -8.17 14.23 -6.87
C GLU A 175 -9.33 13.26 -7.15
N PHE A 176 -9.62 12.35 -6.21
CA PHE A 176 -10.64 11.30 -6.35
C PHE A 176 -11.80 11.54 -5.39
N ASP A 177 -13.02 11.26 -5.84
CA ASP A 177 -14.24 11.47 -5.07
C ASP A 177 -14.35 10.51 -3.88
N ASN A 178 -13.83 9.29 -4.03
CA ASN A 178 -13.95 8.24 -3.03
C ASN A 178 -12.77 7.24 -3.11
N LEU A 179 -12.70 6.33 -2.12
CA LEU A 179 -11.65 5.32 -2.04
C LEU A 179 -11.66 4.36 -3.23
N GLU A 180 -12.84 3.99 -3.70
CA GLU A 180 -13.00 2.99 -4.75
C GLU A 180 -12.42 3.49 -6.08
N SER A 181 -12.78 4.71 -6.51
CA SER A 181 -12.22 5.34 -7.71
C SER A 181 -10.71 5.53 -7.63
N PHE A 182 -10.17 5.85 -6.44
CA PHE A 182 -8.72 5.90 -6.24
C PHE A 182 -8.06 4.52 -6.41
N LEU A 183 -8.61 3.46 -5.80
CA LEU A 183 -8.05 2.10 -5.91
C LEU A 183 -8.13 1.55 -7.34
N GLU A 184 -9.19 1.86 -8.09
CA GLU A 184 -9.31 1.53 -9.52
C GLU A 184 -8.22 2.23 -10.34
N HIS A 185 -8.00 3.52 -10.10
CA HIS A 185 -6.92 4.27 -10.75
C HIS A 185 -5.54 3.64 -10.49
N VAL A 186 -5.26 3.29 -9.23
CA VAL A 186 -4.00 2.62 -8.85
C VAL A 186 -3.85 1.27 -9.58
N ALA A 187 -4.92 0.49 -9.68
CA ALA A 187 -4.89 -0.77 -10.39
C ALA A 187 -4.56 -0.58 -11.88
N LEU A 188 -5.15 0.41 -12.53
CA LEU A 188 -4.84 0.78 -13.92
C LEU A 188 -3.39 1.24 -14.05
N ALA A 189 -2.94 2.15 -13.19
CA ALA A 189 -1.57 2.69 -13.24
C ALA A 189 -0.50 1.61 -13.10
N THR A 190 -0.78 0.56 -12.33
CA THR A 190 0.17 -0.56 -12.12
C THR A 190 0.08 -1.64 -13.19
N SER A 191 -1.02 -1.72 -13.97
CA SER A 191 -1.21 -2.72 -15.03
C SER A 191 -0.61 -2.33 -16.38
N LEU A 192 -0.40 -1.03 -16.63
CA LEU A 192 0.03 -0.49 -17.93
C LEU A 192 1.52 -0.68 -18.27
N ASP A 193 2.26 -1.47 -17.50
CA ASP A 193 3.72 -1.55 -17.58
C ASP A 193 4.28 -2.69 -18.47
N GLN A 194 3.46 -3.26 -19.36
CA GLN A 194 3.86 -4.48 -20.09
C GLN A 194 4.58 -4.26 -21.43
N ASP A 195 4.75 -3.01 -21.88
CA ASP A 195 5.35 -2.77 -23.20
C ASP A 195 6.82 -2.38 -23.08
N TRP A 196 7.71 -3.40 -23.14
CA TRP A 196 9.16 -3.24 -23.00
C TRP A 196 9.84 -2.62 -24.25
N GLU A 197 9.19 -2.65 -25.39
CA GLU A 197 9.77 -2.26 -26.69
C GLU A 197 9.40 -0.84 -27.14
N SER A 198 8.43 -0.19 -26.50
CA SER A 198 8.01 1.16 -26.90
C SER A 198 9.02 2.25 -26.53
N GLU A 199 9.10 3.31 -27.34
CA GLU A 199 9.82 4.52 -27.00
C GLU A 199 9.23 5.17 -25.72
N LYS A 200 10.09 5.55 -24.77
CA LYS A 200 9.66 6.06 -23.44
C LYS A 200 10.37 7.35 -23.08
N VAL A 201 9.62 8.28 -22.53
CA VAL A 201 10.20 9.49 -21.90
C VAL A 201 10.95 9.09 -20.63
N ASN A 202 12.15 9.65 -20.44
CA ASN A 202 12.97 9.37 -19.26
C ASN A 202 12.66 10.38 -18.14
N LEU A 203 12.28 9.90 -16.96
CA LEU A 203 12.21 10.69 -15.74
C LEU A 203 13.41 10.33 -14.86
N MET A 204 14.17 11.32 -14.38
CA MET A 204 15.39 11.07 -13.60
C MET A 204 15.65 12.19 -12.58
N THR A 205 16.46 11.88 -11.55
CA THR A 205 16.95 12.83 -10.54
C THR A 205 18.41 13.12 -10.74
#